data_3446316187fa04953304e160197937c6
#
_entry.id   3446316187fa04953304e160197937c6
#
_cell.length_a   1.000
_cell.length_b   1.000
_cell.length_c   1.000
_cell.angle_alpha   90.00
_cell.angle_beta   90.00
_cell.angle_gamma   90.00
#
_symmetry.space_group_name_H-M   'P 1'
#
loop_
_entity.id
_entity.type
_entity.pdbx_description
1 polymer ?
#
loop_
_entity_poly.entity_id
_entity_poly.type
_entity_poly.pdbx_seq_one_letter_code
_entity_poly.pdbx_strand_id
1 'polypeptide(L)'
;MDDEKQLQLFDGFARDATVGEREVAVSWHLGGEPVPEPAPRRALWPETDRRDDLADLAAVAEAARDCRRCKLGGIRKNAVPGEGNPNARIMWIGEGPGADEDEQGRPFVGAAGRMLDRLIAAMGLAREEMFIGNVVKCRPPHNREPEPDEVQACLPYLARQIELIRPETIVILGATALKALIDPKAYITRMHGRWIERGGIMIMPTFHPAALLRDPARKHDVWADMQQVLARMR
;
A
#
# COMPACT_ATOMS: atom_id res chain seq x y z
N MET A 1 -1.38 5.29 -24.33
CA MET A 1 -1.55 3.84 -24.59
C MET A 1 -3.02 3.58 -24.41
N ASP A 2 -3.64 2.78 -25.29
CA ASP A 2 -5.09 2.52 -25.29
C ASP A 2 -5.46 1.71 -24.02
N ASP A 3 -6.53 2.11 -23.34
CA ASP A 3 -6.99 1.52 -22.07
C ASP A 3 -7.24 0.01 -22.20
N GLU A 4 -7.72 -0.43 -23.35
CA GLU A 4 -7.96 -1.83 -23.64
C GLU A 4 -6.65 -2.65 -23.72
N LYS A 5 -5.58 -2.07 -24.24
CA LYS A 5 -4.25 -2.70 -24.26
C LYS A 5 -3.63 -2.77 -22.86
N GLN A 6 -3.87 -1.80 -22.01
CA GLN A 6 -3.37 -1.80 -20.63
C GLN A 6 -4.11 -2.84 -19.78
N LEU A 7 -5.43 -2.97 -19.96
CA LEU A 7 -6.21 -4.03 -19.32
C LEU A 7 -5.80 -5.42 -19.82
N GLN A 8 -5.50 -5.58 -21.11
CA GLN A 8 -4.97 -6.82 -21.68
C GLN A 8 -3.59 -7.17 -21.13
N LEU A 9 -2.70 -6.19 -20.88
CA LEU A 9 -1.45 -6.40 -20.18
C LEU A 9 -1.70 -6.91 -18.75
N PHE A 10 -2.68 -6.34 -18.05
CA PHE A 10 -3.08 -6.80 -16.72
C PHE A 10 -3.66 -8.22 -16.73
N ASP A 11 -4.39 -8.61 -17.78
CA ASP A 11 -4.94 -9.96 -17.97
C ASP A 11 -3.95 -10.95 -18.60
N GLY A 12 -3.13 -10.52 -19.56
CA GLY A 12 -2.23 -11.37 -20.35
C GLY A 12 -1.07 -11.98 -19.56
N PHE A 13 -0.62 -11.35 -18.49
CA PHE A 13 0.42 -11.88 -17.60
C PHE A 13 0.04 -13.13 -16.80
N ALA A 14 -1.15 -13.67 -17.01
CA ALA A 14 -1.57 -14.92 -16.37
C ALA A 14 -0.94 -16.17 -16.99
N ARG A 15 -0.24 -16.07 -18.14
CA ARG A 15 0.22 -17.22 -18.92
C ARG A 15 1.73 -17.39 -19.10
N ASP A 16 2.59 -16.40 -18.81
CA ASP A 16 4.04 -16.55 -19.00
C ASP A 16 4.87 -15.95 -17.87
N ALA A 17 5.63 -16.81 -17.21
CA ALA A 17 6.54 -16.49 -16.11
C ALA A 17 7.97 -16.30 -16.63
N THR A 18 8.16 -15.53 -17.71
CA THR A 18 9.48 -15.09 -18.16
C THR A 18 9.39 -13.65 -18.66
N VAL A 19 9.55 -12.72 -17.76
CA VAL A 19 9.71 -11.30 -18.13
C VAL A 19 11.18 -11.00 -18.29
N GLY A 20 11.61 -10.92 -19.56
CA GLY A 20 12.87 -10.30 -19.91
C GLY A 20 12.81 -8.79 -19.60
N GLU A 21 13.88 -8.28 -19.00
CA GLU A 21 14.08 -6.87 -18.71
C GLU A 21 13.87 -6.03 -19.98
N ARG A 22 12.79 -5.25 -20.01
CA ARG A 22 12.65 -4.13 -20.93
C ARG A 22 12.73 -2.86 -20.11
N GLU A 23 13.84 -2.15 -20.24
CA GLU A 23 13.97 -0.77 -19.80
C GLU A 23 12.87 0.08 -20.46
N VAL A 24 11.88 0.49 -19.68
CA VAL A 24 10.99 1.59 -20.06
C VAL A 24 11.41 2.78 -19.21
N ALA A 25 12.42 3.50 -19.71
CA ALA A 25 12.82 4.77 -19.16
C ALA A 25 11.72 5.80 -19.46
N VAL A 26 10.83 6.05 -18.54
CA VAL A 26 9.97 7.23 -18.55
C VAL A 26 10.66 8.30 -17.71
N SER A 27 11.38 9.18 -18.38
CA SER A 27 12.03 10.35 -17.79
C SER A 27 10.98 11.40 -17.44
N TRP A 28 10.70 11.57 -16.14
CA TRP A 28 9.89 12.67 -15.64
C TRP A 28 10.77 13.90 -15.42
N HIS A 29 10.71 14.85 -16.36
CA HIS A 29 11.30 16.17 -16.14
C HIS A 29 10.36 16.99 -15.26
N LEU A 30 10.73 17.10 -13.99
CA LEU A 30 10.09 18.03 -13.05
C LEU A 30 10.60 19.44 -13.30
N GLY A 31 9.98 20.14 -14.25
CA GLY A 31 10.01 21.60 -14.34
C GLY A 31 8.74 22.13 -13.67
N GLY A 32 8.75 22.31 -12.36
CA GLY A 32 7.65 22.90 -11.61
C GLY A 32 8.20 23.79 -10.51
N GLU A 33 7.57 24.96 -10.30
CA GLU A 33 7.84 25.85 -9.17
C GLU A 33 7.77 25.10 -7.84
N PRO A 34 8.50 25.53 -6.79
CA PRO A 34 8.45 24.86 -5.50
C PRO A 34 7.00 24.83 -4.99
N VAL A 35 6.49 23.62 -4.76
CA VAL A 35 5.16 23.41 -4.17
C VAL A 35 5.16 24.11 -2.81
N PRO A 36 4.20 25.01 -2.52
CA PRO A 36 4.13 25.69 -1.24
C PRO A 36 4.10 24.65 -0.11
N GLU A 37 4.86 24.96 0.95
CA GLU A 37 4.92 24.09 2.14
C GLU A 37 3.49 23.78 2.62
N PRO A 38 3.07 22.52 2.65
CA PRO A 38 1.70 22.20 3.03
C PRO A 38 1.46 22.63 4.48
N ALA A 39 0.32 23.27 4.73
CA ALA A 39 -0.14 23.62 6.08
C ALA A 39 0.02 22.41 7.03
N PRO A 40 0.30 22.65 8.35
CA PRO A 40 0.50 21.57 9.30
C PRO A 40 -0.70 20.59 9.24
N ARG A 41 -0.44 19.39 8.74
CA ARG A 41 -1.49 18.39 8.55
C ARG A 41 -1.97 17.96 9.92
N ARG A 42 -3.24 18.23 10.23
CA ARG A 42 -3.94 17.65 11.39
C ARG A 42 -3.74 16.14 11.34
N ALA A 43 -3.51 15.51 12.51
CA ALA A 43 -3.27 14.09 12.62
C ALA A 43 -4.23 13.28 11.72
N LEU A 44 -3.67 12.52 10.79
CA LEU A 44 -4.43 11.77 9.77
C LEU A 44 -5.29 10.68 10.37
N TRP A 45 -4.93 10.22 11.57
CA TRP A 45 -5.64 9.22 12.35
C TRP A 45 -5.84 9.67 13.79
N PRO A 46 -6.86 9.13 14.52
CA PRO A 46 -7.10 9.48 15.90
C PRO A 46 -5.81 9.33 16.70
N GLU A 47 -5.68 10.12 17.77
CA GLU A 47 -4.51 10.20 18.66
C GLU A 47 -4.03 8.80 19.06
N THR A 48 -3.30 8.19 18.15
CA THR A 48 -2.51 7.00 18.42
C THR A 48 -1.22 7.49 19.09
N ASP A 49 -0.66 6.67 19.94
CA ASP A 49 0.66 6.83 20.50
C ASP A 49 1.66 7.20 19.39
N ARG A 50 1.93 8.50 19.23
CA ARG A 50 2.73 9.02 18.13
C ARG A 50 4.18 8.57 18.30
N ARG A 51 4.80 8.18 17.20
CA ARG A 51 6.20 7.76 17.14
C ARG A 51 7.10 8.87 16.60
N ASP A 52 6.93 10.09 17.16
CA ASP A 52 7.75 11.25 16.79
C ASP A 52 9.25 11.05 17.11
N ASP A 53 9.55 10.09 17.98
CA ASP A 53 10.89 9.59 18.29
C ASP A 53 11.61 8.92 17.11
N LEU A 54 10.89 8.47 16.08
CA LEU A 54 11.47 7.81 14.91
C LEU A 54 11.76 8.85 13.82
N ALA A 55 13.02 9.21 13.66
CA ALA A 55 13.45 10.32 12.82
C ALA A 55 13.19 10.09 11.32
N ASP A 56 13.35 8.86 10.84
CA ASP A 56 13.26 8.48 9.43
C ASP A 56 12.68 7.06 9.23
N LEU A 57 12.52 6.65 7.97
CA LEU A 57 11.97 5.33 7.62
C LEU A 57 12.85 4.17 8.07
N ALA A 58 14.16 4.36 8.18
CA ALA A 58 15.07 3.33 8.67
C ALA A 58 14.84 3.09 10.16
N ALA A 59 14.71 4.15 10.95
CA ALA A 59 14.36 4.07 12.37
C ALA A 59 12.98 3.41 12.58
N VAL A 60 11.98 3.75 11.73
CA VAL A 60 10.67 3.08 11.77
C VAL A 60 10.80 1.58 11.48
N ALA A 61 11.61 1.21 10.48
CA ALA A 61 11.81 -0.19 10.11
C ALA A 61 12.52 -0.98 11.22
N GLU A 62 13.55 -0.43 11.84
CA GLU A 62 14.27 -1.05 12.95
C GLU A 62 13.35 -1.23 14.16
N ALA A 63 12.66 -0.16 14.58
CA ALA A 63 11.71 -0.23 15.67
C ALA A 63 10.57 -1.24 15.44
N ALA A 64 10.13 -1.41 14.19
CA ALA A 64 9.14 -2.43 13.84
C ALA A 64 9.71 -3.86 13.92
N ARG A 65 10.99 -4.05 13.57
CA ARG A 65 11.68 -5.36 13.70
C ARG A 65 11.80 -5.79 15.16
N ASP A 66 12.08 -4.86 16.05
CA ASP A 66 12.26 -5.15 17.49
C ASP A 66 10.95 -5.12 18.27
N CYS A 67 9.85 -4.71 17.64
CA CYS A 67 8.58 -4.49 18.29
C CYS A 67 8.01 -5.75 18.98
N ARG A 68 7.50 -5.57 20.21
CA ARG A 68 6.77 -6.55 21.00
C ARG A 68 5.46 -5.99 21.59
N ARG A 69 4.89 -4.95 20.96
CA ARG A 69 3.71 -4.23 21.47
C ARG A 69 2.40 -5.04 21.40
N CYS A 70 2.37 -6.10 20.61
CA CYS A 70 1.25 -7.04 20.52
C CYS A 70 1.75 -8.48 20.41
N LYS A 71 0.83 -9.44 20.53
CA LYS A 71 1.15 -10.88 20.47
C LYS A 71 1.80 -11.34 19.18
N LEU A 72 1.55 -10.65 18.05
CA LEU A 72 2.16 -10.99 16.76
C LEU A 72 3.69 -10.87 16.78
N GLY A 73 4.24 -9.92 17.56
CA GLY A 73 5.67 -9.74 17.66
C GLY A 73 6.43 -10.95 18.25
N GLY A 74 5.76 -11.81 19.00
CA GLY A 74 6.34 -13.03 19.60
C GLY A 74 6.31 -14.25 18.69
N ILE A 75 5.49 -14.25 17.63
CA ILE A 75 5.22 -15.43 16.80
C ILE A 75 5.61 -15.27 15.33
N ARG A 76 5.85 -14.05 14.87
CA ARG A 76 6.36 -13.79 13.51
C ARG A 76 7.75 -14.39 13.30
N LYS A 77 8.08 -14.74 12.08
CA LYS A 77 9.45 -15.06 11.67
C LYS A 77 10.25 -13.77 11.46
N ASN A 78 9.71 -12.90 10.60
CA ASN A 78 10.26 -11.57 10.34
C ASN A 78 9.17 -10.49 10.46
N ALA A 79 9.56 -9.30 10.92
CA ALA A 79 8.74 -8.13 10.71
C ALA A 79 8.82 -7.69 9.26
N VAL A 80 7.73 -7.12 8.74
CA VAL A 80 7.62 -6.56 7.39
C VAL A 80 7.29 -5.07 7.52
N PRO A 81 8.30 -4.21 7.71
CA PRO A 81 8.07 -2.79 7.97
C PRO A 81 7.38 -2.07 6.81
N GLY A 82 7.63 -2.52 5.60
CA GLY A 82 7.34 -1.84 4.35
C GLY A 82 8.63 -1.49 3.62
N GLU A 83 8.53 -1.22 2.32
CA GLU A 83 9.67 -0.87 1.47
C GLU A 83 9.27 0.07 0.33
N GLY A 84 10.24 0.75 -0.26
CA GLY A 84 10.08 1.57 -1.46
C GLY A 84 10.68 2.96 -1.33
N ASN A 85 10.25 3.85 -2.22
CA ASN A 85 10.75 5.21 -2.32
C ASN A 85 10.35 6.05 -1.08
N PRO A 86 11.29 6.66 -0.36
CA PRO A 86 10.97 7.55 0.76
C PRO A 86 10.23 8.83 0.35
N ASN A 87 10.27 9.17 -0.94
CA ASN A 87 9.57 10.31 -1.54
C ASN A 87 8.45 9.85 -2.48
N ALA A 88 7.86 8.69 -2.23
CA ALA A 88 6.82 8.13 -3.07
C ALA A 88 5.59 9.05 -3.15
N ARG A 89 5.14 9.35 -4.38
CA ARG A 89 3.87 10.07 -4.59
C ARG A 89 2.66 9.18 -4.31
N ILE A 90 2.80 7.85 -4.52
CA ILE A 90 1.76 6.86 -4.21
C ILE A 90 2.27 5.91 -3.14
N MET A 91 1.44 5.69 -2.13
CA MET A 91 1.66 4.69 -1.09
C MET A 91 0.57 3.63 -1.14
N TRP A 92 0.97 2.35 -1.20
CA TRP A 92 0.06 1.20 -1.21
C TRP A 92 0.00 0.59 0.18
N ILE A 93 -1.21 0.43 0.73
CA ILE A 93 -1.40 -0.07 2.09
C ILE A 93 -2.35 -1.26 2.08
N GLY A 94 -1.81 -2.45 2.40
CA GLY A 94 -2.58 -3.67 2.60
C GLY A 94 -2.90 -3.96 4.06
N GLU A 95 -3.38 -5.17 4.31
CA GLU A 95 -3.78 -5.67 5.62
C GLU A 95 -2.58 -6.02 6.51
N GLY A 96 -1.82 -7.01 6.10
CA GLY A 96 -0.71 -7.57 6.86
C GLY A 96 0.12 -8.55 6.02
N PRO A 97 1.28 -8.99 6.52
CA PRO A 97 2.13 -9.96 5.84
C PRO A 97 1.46 -11.34 5.72
N GLY A 98 1.63 -11.99 4.57
CA GLY A 98 1.38 -13.41 4.37
C GLY A 98 2.60 -14.27 4.71
N ALA A 99 2.57 -15.55 4.31
CA ALA A 99 3.64 -16.50 4.61
C ALA A 99 4.96 -16.14 3.90
N ASP A 100 4.88 -15.79 2.62
CA ASP A 100 6.06 -15.45 1.81
C ASP A 100 6.70 -14.14 2.32
N GLU A 101 5.88 -13.18 2.74
CA GLU A 101 6.31 -11.91 3.31
C GLU A 101 6.97 -12.10 4.68
N ASP A 102 6.41 -12.95 5.53
CA ASP A 102 6.97 -13.29 6.85
C ASP A 102 8.32 -14.02 6.70
N GLU A 103 8.46 -14.85 5.67
CA GLU A 103 9.72 -15.55 5.37
C GLU A 103 10.82 -14.58 4.92
N GLN A 104 10.47 -13.61 4.04
CA GLN A 104 11.44 -12.73 3.39
C GLN A 104 11.63 -11.38 4.09
N GLY A 105 10.74 -10.98 5.00
CA GLY A 105 10.74 -9.65 5.63
C GLY A 105 10.37 -8.51 4.69
N ARG A 106 9.76 -8.82 3.52
CA ARG A 106 9.42 -7.85 2.47
C ARG A 106 7.90 -7.87 2.18
N PRO A 107 7.26 -6.70 1.93
CA PRO A 107 5.85 -6.63 1.66
C PRO A 107 5.51 -7.08 0.24
N PHE A 108 4.37 -7.76 0.08
CA PHE A 108 3.83 -8.12 -1.22
C PHE A 108 4.81 -8.84 -2.16
N VAL A 109 5.38 -9.96 -1.71
CA VAL A 109 6.28 -10.84 -2.48
C VAL A 109 5.64 -12.16 -2.89
N GLY A 110 4.54 -12.55 -2.25
CA GLY A 110 3.76 -13.74 -2.59
C GLY A 110 2.87 -13.55 -3.82
N ALA A 111 1.90 -14.46 -4.02
CA ALA A 111 0.99 -14.43 -5.17
C ALA A 111 0.19 -13.12 -5.29
N ALA A 112 -0.27 -12.57 -4.15
CA ALA A 112 -0.94 -11.27 -4.11
C ALA A 112 0.02 -10.12 -4.48
N GLY A 113 1.28 -10.21 -4.08
CA GLY A 113 2.32 -9.25 -4.42
C GLY A 113 2.61 -9.25 -5.93
N ARG A 114 2.80 -10.42 -6.53
CA ARG A 114 2.95 -10.53 -7.99
C ARG A 114 1.75 -9.95 -8.77
N MET A 115 0.54 -10.04 -8.21
CA MET A 115 -0.64 -9.40 -8.80
C MET A 115 -0.57 -7.88 -8.66
N LEU A 116 -0.10 -7.36 -7.52
CA LEU A 116 0.13 -5.93 -7.32
C LEU A 116 1.20 -5.39 -8.28
N ASP A 117 2.30 -6.12 -8.46
CA ASP A 117 3.37 -5.73 -9.40
C ASP A 117 2.84 -5.61 -10.84
N ARG A 118 1.98 -6.55 -11.26
CA ARG A 118 1.32 -6.48 -12.58
C ARG A 118 0.41 -5.26 -12.70
N LEU A 119 -0.33 -4.93 -11.65
CA LEU A 119 -1.19 -3.75 -11.63
C LEU A 119 -0.37 -2.48 -11.76
N ILE A 120 0.71 -2.35 -10.98
CA ILE A 120 1.64 -1.19 -11.05
C ILE A 120 2.26 -1.09 -12.45
N ALA A 121 2.73 -2.20 -13.01
CA ALA A 121 3.29 -2.23 -14.36
C ALA A 121 2.25 -1.85 -15.44
N ALA A 122 0.99 -2.30 -15.32
CA ALA A 122 -0.10 -1.90 -16.21
C ALA A 122 -0.41 -0.41 -16.12
N MET A 123 -0.21 0.21 -14.95
CA MET A 123 -0.30 1.67 -14.78
C MET A 123 0.85 2.43 -15.46
N GLY A 124 1.87 1.73 -15.97
CA GLY A 124 3.08 2.33 -16.55
C GLY A 124 4.06 2.86 -15.51
N LEU A 125 3.99 2.34 -14.29
CA LEU A 125 4.81 2.75 -13.15
C LEU A 125 5.74 1.60 -12.72
N ALA A 126 6.86 1.94 -12.05
CA ALA A 126 7.76 0.96 -11.47
C ALA A 126 7.47 0.79 -9.95
N ARG A 127 7.63 -0.45 -9.46
CA ARG A 127 7.43 -0.76 -8.04
C ARG A 127 8.33 0.10 -7.13
N GLU A 128 9.54 0.36 -7.59
CA GLU A 128 10.57 1.13 -6.88
C GLU A 128 10.21 2.61 -6.70
N GLU A 129 9.29 3.13 -7.50
CA GLU A 129 8.78 4.51 -7.37
C GLU A 129 7.73 4.64 -6.26
N MET A 130 7.15 3.51 -5.84
CA MET A 130 6.09 3.45 -4.83
C MET A 130 6.66 3.23 -3.43
N PHE A 131 5.85 3.47 -2.41
CA PHE A 131 6.06 2.85 -1.09
C PHE A 131 4.94 1.85 -0.83
N ILE A 132 5.32 0.64 -0.41
CA ILE A 132 4.39 -0.46 -0.20
C ILE A 132 4.50 -0.93 1.24
N GLY A 133 3.37 -1.02 1.93
CA GLY A 133 3.32 -1.47 3.31
C GLY A 133 1.96 -2.06 3.69
N ASN A 134 1.81 -2.36 4.95
CA ASN A 134 0.59 -2.93 5.52
C ASN A 134 0.20 -2.21 6.81
N VAL A 135 -1.05 -2.37 7.23
CA VAL A 135 -1.56 -1.90 8.53
C VAL A 135 -0.78 -2.54 9.66
N VAL A 136 -0.67 -3.90 9.67
CA VAL A 136 0.18 -4.59 10.63
C VAL A 136 1.50 -5.03 10.00
N LYS A 137 2.58 -4.97 10.79
CA LYS A 137 3.94 -5.30 10.33
C LYS A 137 4.35 -6.75 10.62
N CYS A 138 3.47 -7.52 11.22
CA CYS A 138 3.70 -8.90 11.61
C CYS A 138 2.58 -9.78 11.05
N ARG A 139 2.92 -11.01 10.63
CA ARG A 139 1.97 -11.98 10.11
C ARG A 139 1.05 -12.50 11.21
N PRO A 140 -0.29 -12.40 11.07
CA PRO A 140 -1.22 -13.10 11.94
C PRO A 140 -1.20 -14.62 11.68
N PRO A 141 -1.43 -15.47 12.71
CA PRO A 141 -1.51 -16.91 12.56
C PRO A 141 -2.48 -17.32 11.44
N HIS A 142 -2.04 -18.25 10.58
CA HIS A 142 -2.83 -18.76 9.44
C HIS A 142 -3.37 -17.67 8.49
N ASN A 143 -2.73 -16.50 8.46
CA ASN A 143 -3.17 -15.32 7.69
C ASN A 143 -4.62 -14.88 8.01
N ARG A 144 -5.03 -15.01 9.28
CA ARG A 144 -6.32 -14.45 9.72
C ARG A 144 -6.30 -12.92 9.66
N GLU A 145 -7.49 -12.32 9.66
CA GLU A 145 -7.61 -10.87 9.85
C GLU A 145 -6.94 -10.46 11.18
N PRO A 146 -6.17 -9.35 11.22
CA PRO A 146 -5.60 -8.84 12.46
C PRO A 146 -6.70 -8.44 13.45
N GLU A 147 -6.48 -8.70 14.72
CA GLU A 147 -7.39 -8.29 15.78
C GLU A 147 -7.27 -6.78 16.05
N PRO A 148 -8.32 -6.13 16.62
CA PRO A 148 -8.32 -4.69 16.85
C PRO A 148 -7.14 -4.19 17.70
N ASP A 149 -6.73 -4.95 18.72
CA ASP A 149 -5.56 -4.66 19.55
C ASP A 149 -4.23 -4.74 18.78
N GLU A 150 -4.12 -5.70 17.85
CA GLU A 150 -2.95 -5.84 16.98
C GLU A 150 -2.84 -4.67 16.00
N VAL A 151 -3.98 -4.25 15.43
CA VAL A 151 -4.08 -3.07 14.57
C VAL A 151 -3.69 -1.82 15.36
N GLN A 152 -4.30 -1.59 16.52
CA GLN A 152 -4.06 -0.42 17.34
C GLN A 152 -2.58 -0.30 17.76
N ALA A 153 -1.96 -1.41 18.16
CA ALA A 153 -0.55 -1.43 18.53
C ALA A 153 0.39 -1.12 17.37
N CYS A 154 -0.03 -1.41 16.11
CA CYS A 154 0.81 -1.29 14.93
C CYS A 154 0.61 0.00 14.14
N LEU A 155 -0.59 0.63 14.22
CA LEU A 155 -0.93 1.86 13.51
C LEU A 155 0.08 3.00 13.69
N PRO A 156 0.70 3.22 14.89
CA PRO A 156 1.69 4.28 15.06
C PRO A 156 2.88 4.21 14.10
N TYR A 157 3.32 3.02 13.73
CA TYR A 157 4.38 2.85 12.72
C TYR A 157 3.94 3.28 11.33
N LEU A 158 2.72 2.89 10.93
CA LEU A 158 2.16 3.28 9.64
C LEU A 158 1.90 4.78 9.57
N ALA A 159 1.33 5.37 10.63
CA ALA A 159 1.11 6.81 10.73
C ALA A 159 2.42 7.57 10.54
N ARG A 160 3.49 7.12 11.22
CA ARG A 160 4.81 7.74 11.09
C ARG A 160 5.39 7.60 9.68
N GLN A 161 5.23 6.45 9.03
CA GLN A 161 5.62 6.27 7.64
C GLN A 161 4.92 7.26 6.71
N ILE A 162 3.62 7.46 6.86
CA ILE A 162 2.86 8.41 6.04
C ILE A 162 3.30 9.86 6.30
N GLU A 163 3.58 10.22 7.56
CA GLU A 163 4.10 11.54 7.91
C GLU A 163 5.48 11.83 7.29
N LEU A 164 6.35 10.82 7.25
CA LEU A 164 7.70 10.95 6.69
C LEU A 164 7.67 10.98 5.15
N ILE A 165 6.88 10.13 4.51
CA ILE A 165 6.79 10.00 3.05
C ILE A 165 5.98 11.16 2.46
N ARG A 166 4.90 11.58 3.12
CA ARG A 166 3.96 12.61 2.64
C ARG A 166 3.40 12.33 1.24
N PRO A 167 2.84 11.13 1.00
CA PRO A 167 2.36 10.79 -0.32
C PRO A 167 1.21 11.71 -0.75
N GLU A 168 1.07 11.94 -2.05
CA GLU A 168 -0.08 12.64 -2.62
C GLU A 168 -1.33 11.74 -2.60
N THR A 169 -1.12 10.45 -2.81
CA THR A 169 -2.18 9.45 -2.89
C THR A 169 -1.83 8.21 -2.06
N ILE A 170 -2.82 7.74 -1.30
CA ILE A 170 -2.77 6.43 -0.66
C ILE A 170 -3.78 5.51 -1.35
N VAL A 171 -3.33 4.36 -1.85
CA VAL A 171 -4.22 3.29 -2.32
C VAL A 171 -4.39 2.26 -1.22
N ILE A 172 -5.62 2.12 -0.73
CA ILE A 172 -5.98 1.15 0.30
C ILE A 172 -6.42 -0.16 -0.35
N LEU A 173 -5.73 -1.25 -0.02
CA LEU A 173 -5.96 -2.58 -0.56
C LEU A 173 -6.82 -3.44 0.38
N GLY A 174 -8.11 -3.53 0.09
CA GLY A 174 -9.04 -4.44 0.76
C GLY A 174 -9.77 -3.89 1.98
N ALA A 175 -10.62 -4.74 2.55
CA ALA A 175 -11.57 -4.35 3.59
C ALA A 175 -10.89 -4.05 4.93
N THR A 176 -9.91 -4.84 5.33
CA THR A 176 -9.24 -4.69 6.63
C THR A 176 -8.48 -3.37 6.73
N ALA A 177 -7.71 -3.02 5.67
CA ALA A 177 -7.01 -1.75 5.62
C ALA A 177 -8.00 -0.56 5.57
N LEU A 178 -9.12 -0.71 4.84
CA LEU A 178 -10.18 0.30 4.80
C LEU A 178 -10.79 0.53 6.19
N LYS A 179 -11.14 -0.53 6.91
CA LYS A 179 -11.71 -0.45 8.26
C LYS A 179 -10.73 0.15 9.27
N ALA A 180 -9.46 -0.24 9.18
CA ALA A 180 -8.43 0.24 10.10
C ALA A 180 -8.12 1.73 9.91
N LEU A 181 -8.17 2.23 8.68
CA LEU A 181 -7.69 3.57 8.34
C LEU A 181 -8.82 4.58 8.15
N ILE A 182 -10.01 4.16 7.77
CA ILE A 182 -11.10 5.05 7.39
C ILE A 182 -12.29 4.94 8.35
N ASP A 183 -12.97 3.80 8.37
CA ASP A 183 -14.16 3.58 9.19
C ASP A 183 -14.32 2.08 9.45
N PRO A 184 -14.38 1.64 10.75
CA PRO A 184 -14.59 0.24 11.11
C PRO A 184 -15.85 -0.39 10.51
N LYS A 185 -16.86 0.42 10.14
CA LYS A 185 -18.11 -0.01 9.52
C LYS A 185 -18.10 0.04 8.00
N ALA A 186 -16.99 0.46 7.38
CA ALA A 186 -16.91 0.59 5.93
C ALA A 186 -16.87 -0.78 5.22
N TYR A 187 -17.53 -0.85 4.07
CA TYR A 187 -17.53 -2.02 3.18
C TYR A 187 -16.79 -1.69 1.90
N ILE A 188 -15.77 -2.48 1.57
CA ILE A 188 -14.95 -2.25 0.37
C ILE A 188 -15.79 -2.26 -0.91
N THR A 189 -16.82 -3.10 -1.00
CA THR A 189 -17.74 -3.18 -2.14
C THR A 189 -18.55 -1.90 -2.39
N ARG A 190 -18.65 -1.02 -1.40
CA ARG A 190 -19.33 0.28 -1.50
C ARG A 190 -18.35 1.44 -1.62
N MET A 191 -17.12 1.24 -1.19
CA MET A 191 -16.12 2.32 -1.06
C MET A 191 -15.05 2.30 -2.14
N HIS A 192 -14.82 1.16 -2.82
CA HIS A 192 -13.83 1.13 -3.91
C HIS A 192 -14.20 2.14 -5.01
N GLY A 193 -13.22 2.73 -5.62
CA GLY A 193 -13.38 3.74 -6.66
C GLY A 193 -13.90 5.11 -6.17
N ARG A 194 -14.06 5.30 -4.86
CA ARG A 194 -14.51 6.58 -4.30
C ARG A 194 -13.36 7.27 -3.58
N TRP A 195 -13.03 8.46 -4.03
CA TRP A 195 -12.03 9.28 -3.39
C TRP A 195 -12.45 9.73 -1.99
N ILE A 196 -11.52 9.62 -1.05
CA ILE A 196 -11.63 10.14 0.30
C ILE A 196 -10.48 11.10 0.52
N GLU A 197 -10.76 12.30 1.00
CA GLU A 197 -9.72 13.24 1.42
C GLU A 197 -9.53 13.18 2.93
N ARG A 198 -8.27 13.05 3.36
CA ARG A 198 -7.92 13.14 4.78
C ARG A 198 -6.57 13.81 4.97
N GLY A 199 -6.57 14.96 5.66
CA GLY A 199 -5.35 15.71 5.96
C GLY A 199 -4.55 16.13 4.73
N GLY A 200 -5.22 16.45 3.61
CA GLY A 200 -4.59 16.83 2.35
C GLY A 200 -4.03 15.65 1.55
N ILE A 201 -4.26 14.41 1.98
CA ILE A 201 -3.93 13.20 1.22
C ILE A 201 -5.20 12.64 0.59
N MET A 202 -5.13 12.31 -0.68
CA MET A 202 -6.20 11.64 -1.39
C MET A 202 -6.08 10.13 -1.23
N ILE A 203 -7.17 9.49 -0.85
CA ILE A 203 -7.20 8.06 -0.55
C ILE A 203 -8.13 7.36 -1.51
N MET A 204 -7.65 6.32 -2.18
CA MET A 204 -8.40 5.47 -3.09
C MET A 204 -8.52 4.06 -2.50
N PRO A 205 -9.67 3.68 -1.95
CA PRO A 205 -9.95 2.29 -1.63
C PRO A 205 -10.16 1.45 -2.88
N THR A 206 -9.57 0.25 -2.91
CA THR A 206 -9.80 -0.74 -3.97
C THR A 206 -9.74 -2.16 -3.42
N PHE A 207 -10.06 -3.16 -4.24
CA PHE A 207 -9.99 -4.55 -3.80
C PHE A 207 -8.54 -5.01 -3.56
N HIS A 208 -8.36 -5.89 -2.58
CA HIS A 208 -7.05 -6.48 -2.32
C HIS A 208 -6.63 -7.40 -3.48
N PRO A 209 -5.34 -7.40 -3.90
CA PRO A 209 -4.87 -8.26 -5.00
C PRO A 209 -5.21 -9.75 -4.84
N ALA A 210 -5.24 -10.26 -3.60
CA ALA A 210 -5.67 -11.64 -3.33
C ALA A 210 -7.15 -11.90 -3.70
N ALA A 211 -8.00 -10.88 -3.71
CA ALA A 211 -9.37 -11.02 -4.16
C ALA A 211 -9.47 -11.24 -5.68
N LEU A 212 -8.57 -10.62 -6.45
CA LEU A 212 -8.50 -10.78 -7.90
C LEU A 212 -8.03 -12.18 -8.32
N LEU A 213 -7.24 -12.84 -7.47
CA LEU A 213 -6.84 -14.24 -7.69
C LEU A 213 -8.01 -15.20 -7.52
N ARG A 214 -8.95 -14.89 -6.62
CA ARG A 214 -10.15 -15.69 -6.36
C ARG A 214 -11.32 -15.37 -7.30
N ASP A 215 -11.43 -14.09 -7.69
CA ASP A 215 -12.51 -13.57 -8.53
C ASP A 215 -11.89 -12.61 -9.58
N PRO A 216 -11.48 -13.14 -10.74
CA PRO A 216 -10.85 -12.35 -11.80
C PRO A 216 -11.75 -11.25 -12.38
N ALA A 217 -13.08 -11.34 -12.26
CA ALA A 217 -14.00 -10.31 -12.76
C ALA A 217 -13.76 -8.95 -12.07
N ARG A 218 -13.28 -8.95 -10.83
CA ARG A 218 -12.92 -7.73 -10.09
C ARG A 218 -11.74 -6.95 -10.67
N LYS A 219 -11.00 -7.51 -11.61
CA LYS A 219 -9.91 -6.80 -12.28
C LYS A 219 -10.40 -5.54 -13.00
N HIS A 220 -11.59 -5.58 -13.60
CA HIS A 220 -12.19 -4.42 -14.24
C HIS A 220 -12.47 -3.29 -13.26
N ASP A 221 -13.01 -3.61 -12.09
CA ASP A 221 -13.28 -2.63 -11.04
C ASP A 221 -11.97 -1.99 -10.57
N VAL A 222 -10.97 -2.83 -10.24
CA VAL A 222 -9.65 -2.35 -9.79
C VAL A 222 -8.97 -1.50 -10.86
N TRP A 223 -9.07 -1.89 -12.14
CA TRP A 223 -8.50 -1.11 -13.22
C TRP A 223 -9.18 0.26 -13.35
N ALA A 224 -10.50 0.31 -13.27
CA ALA A 224 -11.25 1.58 -13.27
C ALA A 224 -10.84 2.49 -12.09
N ASP A 225 -10.62 1.90 -10.89
CA ASP A 225 -10.11 2.64 -9.73
C ASP A 225 -8.71 3.22 -10.02
N MET A 226 -7.81 2.43 -10.63
CA MET A 226 -6.43 2.87 -10.95
C MET A 226 -6.37 3.90 -12.07
N GLN A 227 -7.28 3.86 -13.03
CA GLN A 227 -7.39 4.93 -14.04
C GLN A 227 -7.69 6.29 -13.41
N GLN A 228 -8.54 6.32 -12.36
CA GLN A 228 -8.78 7.55 -11.61
C GLN A 228 -7.52 8.03 -10.86
N VAL A 229 -6.73 7.09 -10.30
CA VAL A 229 -5.44 7.42 -9.66
C VAL A 229 -4.49 8.03 -10.67
N LEU A 230 -4.33 7.41 -11.85
CA LEU A 230 -3.48 7.92 -12.92
C LEU A 230 -3.92 9.29 -13.45
N ALA A 231 -5.23 9.50 -13.60
CA ALA A 231 -5.77 10.78 -14.06
C ALA A 231 -5.44 11.94 -13.09
N ARG A 232 -5.34 11.65 -11.80
CA ARG A 232 -5.00 12.63 -10.77
C ARG A 232 -3.49 12.92 -10.69
N MET A 233 -2.65 12.02 -11.14
CA MET A 233 -1.18 12.17 -11.10
C MET A 233 -0.63 13.02 -12.26
N ARG A 234 -1.45 13.28 -13.27
CA ARG A 234 -1.12 14.14 -14.42
C ARG A 234 -1.27 15.60 -14.05
#